data_bac5da471aeb81bb0dafacb723ab3b6b
#
_entry.id   bac5da471aeb81bb0dafacb723ab3b6b
#
_cell.length_a   1.000
_cell.length_b   1.000
_cell.length_c   1.000
_cell.angle_alpha   90.00
_cell.angle_beta   90.00
_cell.angle_gamma   90.00
#
_symmetry.space_group_name_H-M   'P 1'
#
loop_
_entity.id
_entity.type
_entity.pdbx_description
1 polymer ?
#
loop_
_entity_poly.entity_id
_entity_poly.type
_entity_poly.pdbx_seq_one_letter_code
_entity_poly.pdbx_strand_id
1 'polypeptide(L)'
;MKESYYFAYGSNMNLDQMAYRCPAASVVENVRLEGYRLTFCGRGKGSGVATILPEEASQVEGVLWKITPECEKSLDFYEGYPHLYGKEPVLVHGKDGMKREVMAYTMNAPYKDQPAIPSDLYFMGIVE
;
A
#
# COMPACT_ATOMS: atom_id res chain seq x y z
N MET A 1 -1.28 16.83 -17.42
CA MET A 1 -1.53 15.52 -16.79
C MET A 1 -1.47 15.68 -15.29
N LYS A 2 -2.41 15.07 -14.63
CA LYS A 2 -2.57 15.26 -13.19
C LYS A 2 -1.78 14.20 -12.44
N GLU A 3 -0.84 14.62 -11.61
CA GLU A 3 -0.13 13.72 -10.73
C GLU A 3 -0.94 13.46 -9.48
N SER A 4 -0.76 12.29 -8.88
CA SER A 4 -1.45 11.87 -7.67
C SER A 4 -0.45 11.39 -6.64
N TYR A 5 -0.92 11.27 -5.39
CA TYR A 5 -0.10 10.76 -4.30
C TYR A 5 -0.62 9.41 -3.85
N TYR A 6 0.30 8.52 -3.54
CA TYR A 6 0.02 7.13 -3.20
C TYR A 6 0.80 6.74 -1.94
N PHE A 7 0.10 6.19 -0.95
CA PHE A 7 0.71 5.70 0.28
C PHE A 7 0.99 4.20 0.15
N ALA A 8 2.26 3.84 0.15
CA ALA A 8 2.71 2.45 0.06
C ALA A 8 3.13 1.96 1.43
N TYR A 9 2.52 0.87 1.88
CA TYR A 9 2.80 0.29 3.19
C TYR A 9 3.26 -1.17 3.12
N GLY A 10 3.26 -1.76 1.94
CA GLY A 10 3.68 -3.14 1.69
C GLY A 10 4.93 -3.20 0.83
N SER A 11 4.96 -4.12 -0.12
CA SER A 11 6.15 -4.31 -0.96
C SER A 11 6.55 -3.08 -1.77
N ASN A 12 5.59 -2.20 -2.06
CA ASN A 12 5.86 -0.97 -2.80
C ASN A 12 6.58 0.09 -1.97
N MET A 13 6.90 -0.19 -0.71
CA MET A 13 7.88 0.62 0.02
C MET A 13 9.28 0.39 -0.52
N ASN A 14 9.52 -0.74 -1.18
CA ASN A 14 10.81 -1.09 -1.76
C ASN A 14 11.04 -0.26 -3.02
N LEU A 15 12.14 0.50 -3.04
CA LEU A 15 12.45 1.41 -4.13
C LEU A 15 12.68 0.67 -5.45
N ASP A 16 13.32 -0.49 -5.39
CA ASP A 16 13.62 -1.26 -6.60
C ASP A 16 12.34 -1.82 -7.23
N GLN A 17 11.42 -2.30 -6.40
CA GLN A 17 10.15 -2.79 -6.91
C GLN A 17 9.33 -1.68 -7.56
N MET A 18 9.29 -0.51 -6.92
CA MET A 18 8.56 0.62 -7.50
C MET A 18 9.21 1.10 -8.79
N ALA A 19 10.53 1.10 -8.87
CA ALA A 19 11.23 1.47 -10.10
C ALA A 19 10.86 0.53 -11.25
N TYR A 20 10.66 -0.73 -10.95
CA TYR A 20 10.25 -1.71 -11.94
C TYR A 20 8.78 -1.54 -12.38
N ARG A 21 7.89 -1.40 -11.41
CA ARG A 21 6.45 -1.31 -11.67
C ARG A 21 6.01 0.04 -12.20
N CYS A 22 6.73 1.08 -11.83
CA CYS A 22 6.30 2.47 -12.02
C CYS A 22 7.51 3.39 -12.12
N PRO A 23 8.26 3.30 -13.24
CA PRO A 23 9.51 4.10 -13.36
C PRO A 23 9.31 5.60 -13.22
N ALA A 24 8.12 6.11 -13.51
CA ALA A 24 7.84 7.54 -13.42
C ALA A 24 7.47 8.02 -12.01
N ALA A 25 7.39 7.10 -11.05
CA ALA A 25 7.08 7.48 -9.68
C ALA A 25 8.28 8.10 -8.98
N SER A 26 8.01 9.04 -8.08
CA SER A 26 9.07 9.65 -7.26
C SER A 26 8.71 9.56 -5.79
N VAL A 27 9.71 9.26 -4.96
CA VAL A 27 9.54 9.28 -3.51
C VAL A 27 9.36 10.72 -3.05
N VAL A 28 8.36 10.95 -2.20
CA VAL A 28 8.17 12.25 -1.57
C VAL A 28 8.80 12.23 -0.18
N GLU A 29 8.37 11.33 0.70
CA GLU A 29 8.91 11.21 2.05
C GLU A 29 8.35 9.96 2.73
N ASN A 30 8.91 9.64 3.88
CA ASN A 30 8.32 8.64 4.77
C ASN A 30 7.19 9.31 5.55
N VAL A 31 6.06 8.63 5.66
CA VAL A 31 4.88 9.15 6.34
C VAL A 31 4.27 8.07 7.22
N ARG A 32 3.32 8.47 8.07
CA ARG A 32 2.59 7.52 8.90
C ARG A 32 1.09 7.72 8.73
N LEU A 33 0.36 6.63 8.85
CA LEU A 33 -1.11 6.63 8.84
C LEU A 33 -1.58 6.22 10.22
N GLU A 34 -2.23 7.14 10.92
CA GLU A 34 -2.74 6.89 12.26
C GLU A 34 -4.15 6.33 12.20
N GLY A 35 -4.49 5.50 13.17
CA GLY A 35 -5.82 4.88 13.26
C GLY A 35 -5.98 3.62 12.44
N TYR A 36 -4.87 3.02 12.04
CA TYR A 36 -4.86 1.77 11.26
C TYR A 36 -3.76 0.85 11.76
N ARG A 37 -3.92 -0.43 11.51
CA ARG A 37 -2.87 -1.42 11.77
C ARG A 37 -2.57 -2.21 10.50
N LEU A 38 -1.32 -2.64 10.38
CA LEU A 38 -0.91 -3.52 9.29
C LEU A 38 -1.26 -4.96 9.64
N THR A 39 -1.79 -5.69 8.68
CA THR A 39 -2.07 -7.11 8.84
C THR A 39 -1.88 -7.83 7.51
N PHE A 40 -1.92 -9.15 7.55
CA PHE A 40 -1.76 -9.98 6.35
C PHE A 40 -3.00 -10.85 6.19
N CYS A 41 -3.60 -10.76 5.02
CA CYS A 41 -4.83 -11.46 4.69
C CYS A 41 -4.72 -12.02 3.28
N GLY A 42 -5.62 -12.93 2.90
CA GLY A 42 -5.61 -13.45 1.54
C GLY A 42 -6.31 -14.77 1.41
N ARG A 43 -5.90 -15.54 0.40
CA ARG A 43 -6.61 -16.74 -0.02
C ARG A 43 -6.17 -18.02 0.68
N GLY A 44 -5.19 -17.95 1.58
CA GLY A 44 -4.77 -19.15 2.28
C GLY A 44 -3.36 -19.05 2.83
N LYS A 45 -2.94 -20.11 3.48
CA LYS A 45 -1.64 -20.17 4.13
C LYS A 45 -0.51 -20.00 3.12
N GLY A 46 0.43 -19.12 3.43
CA GLY A 46 1.57 -18.85 2.57
C GLY A 46 1.28 -17.89 1.44
N SER A 47 0.05 -17.39 1.32
CA SER A 47 -0.33 -16.44 0.27
C SER A 47 -0.86 -15.13 0.82
N GLY A 48 -0.66 -14.87 2.12
CA GLY A 48 -1.09 -13.63 2.73
C GLY A 48 -0.29 -12.45 2.21
N VAL A 49 -0.98 -11.36 1.92
CA VAL A 49 -0.37 -10.12 1.50
C VAL A 49 -0.84 -8.99 2.41
N ALA A 50 -0.07 -7.91 2.44
CA ALA A 50 -0.32 -6.82 3.37
C ALA A 50 -1.60 -6.06 3.06
N THR A 51 -2.32 -5.70 4.10
CA THR A 51 -3.40 -4.72 4.03
C THR A 51 -3.44 -3.95 5.34
N ILE A 52 -4.27 -2.94 5.41
CA ILE A 52 -4.46 -2.13 6.61
C ILE A 52 -5.92 -2.20 7.02
N LEU A 53 -6.14 -2.24 8.33
CA LEU A 53 -7.48 -2.25 8.91
C LEU A 53 -7.57 -1.15 9.96
N PRO A 54 -8.75 -0.54 10.12
CA PRO A 54 -8.91 0.49 11.16
C PRO A 54 -8.61 -0.09 12.54
N GLU A 55 -7.81 0.63 13.30
CA GLU A 55 -7.56 0.28 14.70
C GLU A 55 -7.10 1.53 15.44
N GLU A 56 -7.92 1.98 16.38
CA GLU A 56 -7.62 3.15 17.20
C GLU A 56 -6.33 2.91 17.99
N ALA A 57 -5.53 3.96 18.15
CA ALA A 57 -4.26 3.93 18.87
C ALA A 57 -3.13 3.16 18.17
N SER A 58 -3.34 2.71 16.95
CA SER A 58 -2.29 2.10 16.12
C SER A 58 -1.89 3.04 15.01
N GLN A 59 -0.74 2.75 14.38
CA GLN A 59 -0.31 3.50 13.20
C GLN A 59 0.50 2.60 12.28
N VAL A 60 0.52 2.98 10.99
CA VAL A 60 1.26 2.26 9.95
C VAL A 60 2.25 3.24 9.33
N GLU A 61 3.51 2.85 9.25
CA GLU A 61 4.52 3.65 8.57
C GLU A 61 4.66 3.17 7.14
N GLY A 62 4.93 4.11 6.25
CA GLY A 62 5.10 3.79 4.84
C GLY A 62 5.74 4.91 4.06
N VAL A 63 5.72 4.77 2.76
CA VAL A 63 6.35 5.71 1.83
C VAL A 63 5.28 6.42 1.02
N LEU A 64 5.41 7.74 0.93
CA LEU A 64 4.55 8.54 0.08
C LEU A 64 5.21 8.70 -1.29
N TRP A 65 4.49 8.30 -2.32
CA TRP A 65 4.93 8.39 -3.70
C TRP A 65 4.08 9.38 -4.48
N LYS A 66 4.73 10.08 -5.40
CA LYS A 66 4.06 10.88 -6.41
C LYS A 66 4.00 10.05 -7.68
N ILE A 67 2.80 9.83 -8.21
CA ILE A 67 2.59 8.92 -9.34
C ILE A 67 1.82 9.60 -10.47
N THR A 68 1.98 9.06 -11.68
CA THR A 68 1.27 9.50 -12.87
C THR A 68 0.06 8.59 -13.12
N PRO A 69 -0.87 8.96 -14.01
CA PRO A 69 -1.97 8.05 -14.39
C PRO A 69 -1.49 6.72 -14.95
N GLU A 70 -0.40 6.69 -15.69
CA GLU A 70 0.17 5.45 -16.21
C GLU A 70 0.71 4.58 -15.09
N CYS A 71 1.33 5.19 -14.10
CA CYS A 71 1.78 4.48 -12.90
C CYS A 71 0.60 3.84 -12.19
N GLU A 72 -0.48 4.57 -12.04
CA GLU A 72 -1.66 4.05 -11.34
C GLU A 72 -2.24 2.84 -12.05
N LYS A 73 -2.26 2.84 -13.37
CA LYS A 73 -2.72 1.68 -14.14
C LYS A 73 -1.84 0.46 -13.90
N SER A 74 -0.53 0.66 -13.85
CA SER A 74 0.41 -0.42 -13.56
C SER A 74 0.20 -0.98 -12.16
N LEU A 75 0.06 -0.10 -11.18
CA LEU A 75 -0.20 -0.51 -9.80
C LEU A 75 -1.53 -1.25 -9.69
N ASP A 76 -2.57 -0.77 -10.37
CA ASP A 76 -3.88 -1.44 -10.38
C ASP A 76 -3.74 -2.90 -10.82
N PHE A 77 -2.92 -3.13 -11.82
CA PHE A 77 -2.68 -4.48 -12.30
C PHE A 77 -2.01 -5.36 -11.24
N TYR A 78 -0.95 -4.85 -10.63
CA TYR A 78 -0.21 -5.60 -9.61
C TYR A 78 -1.03 -5.84 -8.35
N GLU A 79 -1.92 -4.90 -7.99
CA GLU A 79 -2.75 -5.03 -6.79
C GLU A 79 -4.03 -5.84 -7.03
N GLY A 80 -4.30 -6.22 -8.27
CA GLY A 80 -5.55 -6.93 -8.58
C GLY A 80 -6.77 -6.06 -8.38
N TYR A 81 -6.65 -4.77 -8.64
CA TYR A 81 -7.74 -3.82 -8.53
C TYR A 81 -8.74 -4.04 -9.68
N PRO A 82 -10.02 -4.01 -9.44
CA PRO A 82 -10.72 -3.71 -8.19
C PRO A 82 -11.15 -4.94 -7.38
N HIS A 83 -10.66 -6.11 -7.70
CA HIS A 83 -11.13 -7.36 -7.11
C HIS A 83 -10.49 -7.64 -5.75
N LEU A 84 -9.18 -7.84 -5.71
CA LEU A 84 -8.47 -8.13 -4.46
C LEU A 84 -8.33 -6.88 -3.60
N TYR A 85 -7.89 -5.78 -4.21
CA TYR A 85 -7.76 -4.49 -3.54
C TYR A 85 -8.70 -3.47 -4.14
N GLY A 86 -9.24 -2.60 -3.26
CA GLY A 86 -9.90 -1.38 -3.67
C GLY A 86 -9.00 -0.20 -3.37
N LYS A 87 -9.50 0.99 -3.58
CA LYS A 87 -8.79 2.24 -3.30
C LYS A 87 -9.54 3.04 -2.27
N GLU A 88 -8.82 3.62 -1.31
CA GLU A 88 -9.41 4.50 -0.30
C GLU A 88 -8.58 5.76 -0.13
N PRO A 89 -9.23 6.90 0.12
CA PRO A 89 -8.49 8.08 0.57
C PRO A 89 -8.13 7.89 2.04
N VAL A 90 -6.87 8.18 2.36
CA VAL A 90 -6.38 8.13 3.74
C VAL A 90 -5.60 9.39 4.04
N LEU A 91 -5.59 9.79 5.31
CA LEU A 91 -4.88 10.98 5.75
C LEU A 91 -3.55 10.56 6.38
N VAL A 92 -2.46 10.90 5.72
CA VAL A 92 -1.12 10.58 6.20
C VAL A 92 -0.46 11.80 6.82
N HIS A 93 0.48 11.56 7.73
CA HIS A 93 1.20 12.60 8.46
C HIS A 93 2.68 12.53 8.11
N GLY A 94 3.25 13.66 7.69
CA GLY A 94 4.67 13.77 7.41
C GLY A 94 5.47 14.18 8.65
N LYS A 95 6.80 14.20 8.50
CA LYS A 95 7.71 14.52 9.60
C LYS A 95 7.56 15.93 10.13
N ASP A 96 7.14 16.86 9.29
CA ASP A 96 6.99 18.27 9.64
C ASP A 96 5.60 18.59 10.17
N GLY A 97 4.80 17.58 10.47
CA GLY A 97 3.44 17.76 10.94
C GLY A 97 2.43 18.00 9.82
N MET A 98 2.86 17.98 8.58
CA MET A 98 1.94 18.13 7.45
C MET A 98 1.01 16.95 7.35
N LYS A 99 -0.25 17.23 7.01
CA LYS A 99 -1.27 16.22 6.75
C LYS A 99 -1.63 16.27 5.29
N ARG A 100 -1.82 15.09 4.70
CA ARG A 100 -2.15 15.01 3.28
C ARG A 100 -3.10 13.85 3.04
N GLU A 101 -4.19 14.12 2.33
CA GLU A 101 -5.11 13.08 1.91
C GLU A 101 -4.58 12.47 0.61
N VAL A 102 -4.40 11.15 0.62
CA VAL A 102 -3.77 10.43 -0.48
C VAL A 102 -4.49 9.12 -0.72
N MET A 103 -4.18 8.46 -1.84
CA MET A 103 -4.78 7.18 -2.18
C MET A 103 -3.97 6.04 -1.56
N ALA A 104 -4.67 5.02 -1.03
CA ALA A 104 -4.05 3.77 -0.62
C ALA A 104 -4.89 2.61 -1.15
N TYR A 105 -4.23 1.49 -1.45
CA TYR A 105 -4.93 0.26 -1.78
C TYR A 105 -5.26 -0.47 -0.49
N THR A 106 -6.50 -0.91 -0.36
CA THR A 106 -6.95 -1.67 0.80
C THR A 106 -7.68 -2.92 0.32
N MET A 107 -7.44 -4.03 1.01
CA MET A 107 -8.00 -5.31 0.59
C MET A 107 -9.51 -5.34 0.76
N ASN A 108 -10.18 -5.95 -0.23
CA ASN A 108 -11.65 -6.07 -0.24
C ASN A 108 -12.10 -7.31 0.53
N ALA A 109 -13.36 -7.30 0.95
CA ALA A 109 -14.00 -8.52 1.44
C ALA A 109 -14.22 -9.47 0.26
N PRO A 110 -14.17 -10.80 0.47
CA PRO A 110 -14.01 -11.45 1.78
C PRO A 110 -12.55 -11.60 2.23
N TYR A 111 -11.59 -11.23 1.38
CA TYR A 111 -10.17 -11.48 1.62
C TYR A 111 -9.65 -10.77 2.86
N LYS A 112 -10.10 -9.55 3.13
CA LYS A 112 -9.65 -8.78 4.30
C LYS A 112 -10.07 -9.44 5.62
N ASP A 113 -11.04 -10.33 5.58
CA ASP A 113 -11.54 -11.04 6.75
C ASP A 113 -10.92 -12.42 6.90
N GLN A 114 -9.93 -12.75 6.07
CA GLN A 114 -9.26 -14.05 6.05
C GLN A 114 -7.78 -13.87 6.36
N PRO A 115 -7.40 -13.84 7.66
CA PRO A 115 -5.98 -13.73 8.02
C PRO A 115 -5.18 -14.85 7.37
N ALA A 116 -4.02 -14.52 6.87
CA ALA A 116 -3.16 -15.48 6.19
C ALA A 116 -1.69 -15.14 6.45
N ILE A 117 -0.88 -16.19 6.54
CA ILE A 117 0.56 -16.01 6.74
C ILE A 117 1.17 -15.61 5.39
N PRO A 118 1.96 -14.53 5.35
CA PRO A 118 2.64 -14.15 4.10
C PRO A 118 3.76 -15.14 3.77
N SER A 119 4.16 -15.16 2.50
CA SER A 119 5.29 -15.97 2.08
C SER A 119 6.61 -15.35 2.57
N ASP A 120 7.66 -16.17 2.66
CA ASP A 120 8.99 -15.66 3.00
C ASP A 120 9.46 -14.65 1.97
N LEU A 121 9.15 -14.89 0.70
CA LEU A 121 9.52 -13.98 -0.37
C LEU A 121 8.87 -12.61 -0.22
N TYR A 122 7.66 -12.56 0.32
CA TYR A 122 6.98 -11.30 0.60
C TYR A 122 7.76 -10.51 1.66
N PHE A 123 8.16 -11.15 2.76
CA PHE A 123 8.94 -10.49 3.80
C PHE A 123 10.26 -9.95 3.26
N MET A 124 10.84 -10.60 2.29
CA MET A 124 12.09 -10.17 1.67
C MET A 124 11.88 -9.06 0.64
N GLY A 125 10.63 -8.68 0.37
CA GLY A 125 10.32 -7.64 -0.61
C GLY A 125 10.46 -8.08 -2.05
N ILE A 126 10.50 -9.37 -2.32
CA ILE A 126 10.70 -9.89 -3.68
C ILE A 126 9.36 -10.07 -4.41
N VAL A 127 8.31 -10.44 -3.66
CA VAL A 127 6.95 -10.60 -4.21
C VAL A 127 5.96 -9.98 -3.24
N GLU A 128 4.75 -9.74 -3.73
CA GLU A 128 3.64 -9.29 -2.91
C GLU A 128 2.88 -10.44 -2.30
#